data_6a079dfcbfadf5a7db85cbdc4a17ed99
#
_entry.id   6a079dfcbfadf5a7db85cbdc4a17ed99
#
_cell.length_a   1.000
_cell.length_b   1.000
_cell.length_c   1.000
_cell.angle_alpha   90.00
_cell.angle_beta   90.00
_cell.angle_gamma   90.00
#
_symmetry.space_group_name_H-M   'P 1'
#
loop_
_entity.id
_entity.type
_entity.pdbx_description
1 polymer ?
#
loop_
_entity_poly.entity_id
_entity_poly.type
_entity_poly.pdbx_seq_one_letter_code
_entity_poly.pdbx_strand_id
1 'polypeptide(L)'
;MFNIILFGPPGSGKGTQSEKIIEQYGLVHLSTGDLLRKERQLKTPLGIEAQQFIDKGQLVPDEVVIGMISSALDENPEARGFLFDGFPRTVAQAEALDKLLDLKNSEIGLVLS
;
A
#
# COMPACT_ATOMS: atom_id res chain seq x y z
N MET A 1 0.27 15.13 -6.13
CA MET A 1 -0.44 13.87 -5.83
C MET A 1 -0.76 13.83 -4.35
N PHE A 2 -1.98 13.52 -4.00
CA PHE A 2 -2.46 13.55 -2.62
C PHE A 2 -2.49 12.12 -2.07
N ASN A 3 -1.70 11.85 -1.03
CA ASN A 3 -1.59 10.52 -0.44
C ASN A 3 -2.02 10.53 1.02
N ILE A 4 -2.80 9.53 1.40
CA ILE A 4 -3.30 9.39 2.77
C ILE A 4 -2.87 8.03 3.30
N ILE A 5 -2.40 8.00 4.54
CA ILE A 5 -2.11 6.77 5.25
C ILE A 5 -3.22 6.55 6.26
N LEU A 6 -3.86 5.38 6.20
CA LEU A 6 -4.93 5.01 7.10
C LEU A 6 -4.39 4.07 8.16
N PHE A 7 -4.43 4.51 9.41
CA PHE A 7 -4.10 3.69 10.57
C PHE A 7 -5.38 3.26 11.27
N GLY A 8 -5.29 2.23 12.07
CA GLY A 8 -6.36 1.78 12.91
C GLY A 8 -6.59 0.27 12.80
N PRO A 9 -7.14 -0.34 13.84
CA PRO A 9 -7.43 -1.76 13.80
C PRO A 9 -8.58 -2.07 12.83
N PRO A 10 -8.56 -3.24 12.20
CA PRO A 10 -9.67 -3.67 11.35
C PRO A 10 -10.99 -3.70 12.13
N GLY A 11 -12.07 -3.32 11.48
CA GLY A 11 -13.41 -3.41 12.06
C GLY A 11 -13.87 -2.22 12.89
N SER A 12 -13.08 -1.16 13.01
CA SER A 12 -13.45 0.04 13.78
C SER A 12 -14.01 1.18 12.91
N GLY A 13 -14.82 0.85 11.91
CA GLY A 13 -15.37 1.83 10.98
C GLY A 13 -14.39 2.28 9.91
N LYS A 14 -13.23 1.71 9.88
CA LYS A 14 -12.15 2.03 8.96
C LYS A 14 -12.55 1.90 7.49
N GLY A 15 -13.25 0.81 7.14
CA GLY A 15 -13.69 0.57 5.77
C GLY A 15 -14.64 1.64 5.25
N THR A 16 -15.60 2.07 6.07
CA THR A 16 -16.56 3.10 5.71
C THR A 16 -15.88 4.45 5.49
N GLN A 17 -14.95 4.81 6.38
CA GLN A 17 -14.21 6.05 6.27
C GLN A 17 -13.33 6.08 5.04
N SER A 18 -12.64 4.98 4.75
CA SER A 18 -11.76 4.90 3.58
C SER A 18 -12.54 5.00 2.27
N GLU A 19 -13.72 4.38 2.18
CA GLU A 19 -14.56 4.48 0.99
C GLU A 19 -14.97 5.92 0.69
N LYS A 20 -15.37 6.68 1.71
CA LYS A 20 -15.75 8.08 1.56
C LYS A 20 -14.58 8.94 1.11
N ILE A 21 -13.41 8.73 1.67
CA ILE A 21 -12.20 9.48 1.32
C ILE A 21 -11.77 9.17 -0.11
N ILE A 22 -11.78 7.91 -0.50
CA ILE A 22 -11.44 7.49 -1.85
C ILE A 22 -12.38 8.16 -2.86
N GLU A 23 -13.68 8.10 -2.61
CA GLU A 23 -14.67 8.71 -3.49
C GLU A 23 -14.51 10.22 -3.58
N GLN A 24 -14.34 10.88 -2.43
CA GLN A 24 -14.24 12.34 -2.36
C GLN A 24 -13.02 12.90 -3.07
N TYR A 25 -11.88 12.24 -2.95
CA TYR A 25 -10.61 12.72 -3.50
C TYR A 25 -10.13 11.99 -4.75
N GLY A 26 -10.87 10.99 -5.20
CA GLY A 26 -10.49 10.21 -6.37
C GLY A 26 -9.20 9.42 -6.17
N LEU A 27 -9.04 8.82 -4.98
CA LEU A 27 -7.83 8.08 -4.63
C LEU A 27 -7.89 6.63 -5.07
N VAL A 28 -6.73 6.04 -5.27
CA VAL A 28 -6.59 4.59 -5.48
C VAL A 28 -6.30 3.95 -4.12
N HIS A 29 -7.09 2.95 -3.76
CA HIS A 29 -6.92 2.24 -2.50
C HIS A 29 -5.83 1.17 -2.65
N LEU A 30 -4.78 1.27 -1.84
CA LEU A 30 -3.69 0.31 -1.80
C LEU A 30 -3.65 -0.38 -0.45
N SER A 31 -4.18 -1.60 -0.40
CA SER A 31 -4.08 -2.47 0.76
C SER A 31 -3.00 -3.51 0.50
N THR A 32 -2.11 -3.72 1.46
CA THR A 32 -1.05 -4.73 1.31
C THR A 32 -1.61 -6.12 1.07
N GLY A 33 -2.73 -6.45 1.70
CA GLY A 33 -3.39 -7.74 1.46
C GLY A 33 -3.90 -7.90 0.04
N ASP A 34 -4.50 -6.84 -0.50
CA ASP A 34 -5.02 -6.85 -1.88
C ASP A 34 -3.90 -6.88 -2.90
N LEU A 35 -2.83 -6.11 -2.67
CA LEU A 35 -1.65 -6.12 -3.54
C LEU A 35 -1.02 -7.51 -3.57
N LEU A 36 -0.89 -8.12 -2.41
CA LEU A 36 -0.31 -9.45 -2.28
C LEU A 36 -1.12 -10.50 -3.04
N ARG A 37 -2.45 -10.46 -2.90
CA ARG A 37 -3.35 -11.37 -3.63
C ARG A 37 -3.22 -11.19 -5.14
N LYS A 38 -3.20 -9.93 -5.60
CA LYS A 38 -3.08 -9.60 -7.02
C LYS A 38 -1.78 -10.13 -7.60
N GLU A 39 -0.66 -9.84 -6.93
CA GLU A 39 0.65 -10.29 -7.38
C GLU A 39 0.75 -11.82 -7.43
N ARG A 40 0.15 -12.50 -6.47
CA ARG A 40 0.13 -13.96 -6.45
C ARG A 40 -0.72 -14.55 -7.57
N GLN A 41 -1.87 -13.94 -7.85
CA GLN A 41 -2.76 -14.38 -8.94
C GLN A 41 -2.09 -14.21 -10.31
N LEU A 42 -1.38 -13.11 -10.49
CA LEU A 42 -0.67 -12.82 -11.73
C LEU A 42 0.67 -13.54 -11.84
N LYS A 43 1.11 -14.19 -10.76
CA LYS A 43 2.38 -14.92 -10.68
C LYS A 43 3.57 -14.03 -11.08
N THR A 44 3.55 -12.78 -10.64
CA THR A 44 4.67 -11.88 -10.84
C THR A 44 5.88 -12.33 -10.04
N PRO A 45 7.10 -11.90 -10.37
CA PRO A 45 8.28 -12.22 -9.57
C PRO A 45 8.13 -11.87 -8.09
N LEU A 46 7.54 -10.71 -7.78
CA LEU A 46 7.27 -10.30 -6.39
C LEU A 46 6.24 -11.20 -5.73
N GLY A 47 5.19 -11.58 -6.47
CA GLY A 47 4.16 -12.48 -5.95
C GLY A 47 4.71 -13.87 -5.65
N ILE A 48 5.56 -14.39 -6.50
CA ILE A 48 6.22 -15.68 -6.30
C ILE A 48 7.13 -15.62 -5.08
N GLU A 49 7.91 -14.56 -4.95
CA GLU A 49 8.79 -14.36 -3.81
C GLU A 49 7.99 -14.27 -2.50
N ALA A 50 6.93 -13.46 -2.48
CA ALA A 50 6.06 -13.34 -1.31
C ALA A 50 5.42 -14.67 -0.93
N GLN A 51 5.00 -15.47 -1.92
CA GLN A 51 4.40 -16.78 -1.67
C GLN A 51 5.34 -17.71 -0.94
N GLN A 52 6.64 -17.68 -1.25
CA GLN A 52 7.64 -18.50 -0.58
C GLN A 52 7.69 -18.22 0.93
N PHE A 53 7.60 -16.95 1.33
CA PHE A 53 7.56 -16.58 2.75
C PHE A 53 6.26 -17.02 3.41
N ILE A 54 5.14 -16.84 2.73
CA ILE A 54 3.82 -17.24 3.23
C ILE A 54 3.77 -18.74 3.46
N ASP A 55 4.26 -19.53 2.51
CA ASP A 55 4.27 -20.99 2.60
C ASP A 55 5.11 -21.52 3.77
N LYS A 56 6.12 -20.76 4.17
CA LYS A 56 6.96 -21.08 5.32
C LYS A 56 6.44 -20.52 6.64
N GLY A 57 5.30 -19.82 6.61
CA GLY A 57 4.75 -19.17 7.79
C GLY A 57 5.54 -17.95 8.23
N GLN A 58 6.35 -17.37 7.34
CA GLN A 58 7.17 -16.21 7.62
C GLN A 58 6.51 -14.92 7.12
N LEU A 59 6.87 -13.80 7.73
CA LEU A 59 6.41 -12.49 7.28
C LEU A 59 7.08 -12.12 5.96
N VAL A 60 6.32 -11.51 5.07
CA VAL A 60 6.86 -10.99 3.81
C VAL A 60 7.80 -9.84 4.13
N PRO A 61 9.05 -9.84 3.63
CA PRO A 61 9.99 -8.77 3.89
C PRO A 61 9.49 -7.39 3.40
N ASP A 62 9.89 -6.33 4.08
CA ASP A 62 9.52 -4.97 3.72
C ASP A 62 9.91 -4.63 2.29
N GLU A 63 11.04 -5.10 1.83
CA GLU A 63 11.53 -4.88 0.47
C GLU A 63 10.55 -5.39 -0.60
N VAL A 64 9.95 -6.55 -0.34
CA VAL A 64 8.95 -7.13 -1.24
C VAL A 64 7.67 -6.30 -1.24
N VAL A 65 7.23 -5.90 -0.05
CA VAL A 65 6.02 -5.06 0.10
C VAL A 65 6.22 -3.71 -0.60
N ILE A 66 7.36 -3.07 -0.39
CA ILE A 66 7.70 -1.80 -1.04
C ILE A 66 7.75 -1.96 -2.55
N GLY A 67 8.30 -3.07 -3.05
CA GLY A 67 8.31 -3.38 -4.47
C GLY A 67 6.91 -3.48 -5.07
N MET A 68 5.99 -4.13 -4.35
CA MET A 68 4.60 -4.23 -4.79
C MET A 68 3.91 -2.86 -4.82
N ILE A 69 4.18 -2.02 -3.82
CA ILE A 69 3.64 -0.65 -3.79
C ILE A 69 4.21 0.17 -4.94
N SER A 70 5.50 0.07 -5.19
CA SER A 70 6.13 0.76 -6.32
C SER A 70 5.48 0.38 -7.66
N SER A 71 5.24 -0.92 -7.87
CA SER A 71 4.55 -1.40 -9.07
C SER A 71 3.13 -0.83 -9.18
N ALA A 72 2.40 -0.78 -8.07
CA ALA A 72 1.04 -0.24 -8.06
C ALA A 72 1.03 1.26 -8.39
N LEU A 73 2.00 2.01 -7.90
CA LEU A 73 2.14 3.43 -8.24
C LEU A 73 2.39 3.60 -9.73
N ASP A 74 3.25 2.78 -10.32
CA ASP A 74 3.56 2.84 -11.75
C ASP A 74 2.38 2.43 -12.63
N GLU A 75 1.53 1.53 -12.15
CA GLU A 75 0.33 1.08 -12.87
C GLU A 75 -0.78 2.12 -12.88
N ASN A 76 -0.71 3.12 -12.01
CA ASN A 76 -1.73 4.15 -11.87
C ASN A 76 -1.16 5.56 -12.05
N PRO A 77 -0.58 5.87 -13.22
CA PRO A 77 0.10 7.16 -13.43
C PRO A 77 -0.83 8.35 -13.40
N GLU A 78 -2.12 8.14 -13.64
CA GLU A 78 -3.12 9.20 -13.65
C GLU A 78 -3.90 9.34 -12.33
N ALA A 79 -3.54 8.54 -11.32
CA ALA A 79 -4.20 8.61 -10.03
C ALA A 79 -3.98 9.99 -9.39
N ARG A 80 -5.04 10.53 -8.78
CA ARG A 80 -4.94 11.81 -8.05
C ARG A 80 -4.21 11.65 -6.73
N GLY A 81 -4.08 10.44 -6.26
CA GLY A 81 -3.40 10.09 -5.04
C GLY A 81 -3.73 8.66 -4.65
N PHE A 82 -3.22 8.26 -3.50
CA PHE A 82 -3.37 6.90 -3.01
C PHE A 82 -3.78 6.90 -1.55
N LEU A 83 -4.62 5.94 -1.18
CA LEU A 83 -4.92 5.66 0.22
C LEU A 83 -4.22 4.35 0.59
N PHE A 84 -3.22 4.46 1.48
CA PHE A 84 -2.47 3.30 1.95
C PHE A 84 -3.15 2.71 3.18
N ASP A 85 -3.56 1.46 3.08
CA ASP A 85 -4.29 0.76 4.12
C ASP A 85 -3.50 -0.47 4.56
N GLY A 86 -3.20 -0.54 5.85
CA GLY A 86 -2.41 -1.63 6.42
C GLY A 86 -0.91 -1.49 6.25
N PHE A 87 -0.45 -0.38 5.70
CA PHE A 87 0.96 -0.06 5.49
C PHE A 87 1.11 1.46 5.45
N PRO A 88 2.12 2.06 6.09
CA PRO A 88 3.17 1.40 6.89
C PRO A 88 2.68 1.02 8.30
N ARG A 89 3.31 0.01 8.90
CA ARG A 89 3.01 -0.43 10.28
C ARG A 89 4.19 -0.24 11.23
N THR A 90 5.36 0.06 10.68
CA THR A 90 6.58 0.31 11.48
C THR A 90 7.23 1.60 10.99
N VAL A 91 8.13 2.14 11.82
CA VAL A 91 8.90 3.33 11.45
C VAL A 91 9.77 3.04 10.22
N ALA A 92 10.38 1.87 10.17
CA ALA A 92 11.21 1.48 9.02
C ALA A 92 10.39 1.45 7.72
N GLN A 93 9.17 0.92 7.77
CA GLN A 93 8.27 0.91 6.62
C GLN A 93 7.84 2.33 6.23
N ALA A 94 7.57 3.18 7.21
CA ALA A 94 7.19 4.56 6.95
C ALA A 94 8.32 5.33 6.26
N GLU A 95 9.54 5.15 6.71
CA GLU A 95 10.71 5.77 6.08
C GLU A 95 10.92 5.28 4.64
N ALA A 96 10.75 3.98 4.41
CA ALA A 96 10.87 3.40 3.08
C ALA A 96 9.79 3.92 2.14
N LEU A 97 8.55 4.04 2.62
CA LEU A 97 7.46 4.60 1.84
C LEU A 97 7.70 6.05 1.49
N ASP A 98 8.18 6.84 2.45
CA ASP A 98 8.49 8.26 2.24
C ASP A 98 9.54 8.43 1.13
N LYS A 99 10.60 7.63 1.17
CA LYS A 99 11.63 7.64 0.13
C LYS A 99 11.07 7.26 -1.24
N LEU A 100 10.20 6.24 -1.26
CA LEU A 100 9.58 5.80 -2.50
C LEU A 100 8.71 6.90 -3.12
N LEU A 101 7.87 7.55 -2.31
CA LEU A 101 7.01 8.63 -2.77
C LEU A 101 7.82 9.82 -3.26
N ASP A 102 8.92 10.12 -2.58
CA ASP A 102 9.82 11.18 -2.98
C ASP A 102 10.43 10.90 -4.37
N LEU A 103 10.85 9.65 -4.59
CA LEU A 103 11.36 9.23 -5.91
C LEU A 103 10.29 9.31 -7.01
N LYS A 104 9.03 9.13 -6.66
CA LYS A 104 7.90 9.22 -7.59
C LYS A 104 7.32 10.64 -7.69
N ASN A 105 7.95 11.63 -7.09
CA ASN A 105 7.48 13.02 -7.03
C ASN A 105 6.09 13.13 -6.40
N SER A 106 5.88 12.40 -5.32
CA SER A 106 4.63 12.36 -4.59
C SER A 106 4.89 12.64 -3.11
N GLU A 107 3.88 13.11 -2.38
CA GLU A 107 4.02 13.43 -0.97
C GLU A 107 2.90 12.79 -0.15
N ILE A 108 3.20 12.51 1.13
CA ILE A 108 2.18 12.10 2.07
C ILE A 108 1.44 13.36 2.54
N GLY A 109 0.15 13.47 2.22
CA GLY A 109 -0.62 14.64 2.55
C GLY A 109 -1.27 14.60 3.92
N LEU A 110 -1.71 13.42 4.38
CA LEU A 110 -2.47 13.30 5.61
C LEU A 110 -2.33 11.91 6.20
N VAL A 111 -2.28 11.83 7.53
CA VAL A 111 -2.26 10.57 8.28
C VAL A 111 -3.54 10.48 9.12
N LEU A 112 -4.28 9.38 8.95
CA LEU A 112 -5.51 9.09 9.69
C LEU A 112 -5.34 7.85 10.55
N SER A 113 -5.94 7.84 11.70
CA SER A 113 -5.96 6.66 12.58
C SER A 113 -7.36 6.39 13.11
#